data_6809b64a98f2df97edddd85a783a23f4
#
_entry.id   6809b64a98f2df97edddd85a783a23f4
#
_cell.length_a   1.000
_cell.length_b   1.000
_cell.length_c   1.000
_cell.angle_alpha   90.00
_cell.angle_beta   90.00
_cell.angle_gamma   90.00
#
_symmetry.space_group_name_H-M   'P 1'
#
loop_
_entity.id
_entity.type
_entity.pdbx_description
1 polymer ?
#
loop_
_entity_poly.entity_id
_entity_poly.type
_entity_poly.pdbx_seq_one_letter_code
_entity_poly.pdbx_strand_id
1 'polypeptide(L)'
;MSYLRHWKLSRSPFAKPNPIYDYFVAGSVEEALARSEFLLTHRRKLGLLVGPSGAGKSLFLEHLRLRRLTKAPESIAKVDLAGASPLAVATRVRNAVLETSSDECPPWFGVNTLIEEVLSSRVPGCFSRFLSEIDDFLVASSAIGRRVTLLLDHAEQLSEESLQALGVLLTRPGKWSLILAVDEESMLGLPRRILDCCELRIDLPPWDLGQTADYFEFALDRCGASQDIFTAQGITRCHELGDGLIRRIAQLADLALVAGAVRGSDR
;
A
#
# COMPACT_ATOMS: atom_id res chain seq x y z
N MET A 1 -25.11 24.08 7.58
CA MET A 1 -25.62 22.76 8.04
C MET A 1 -24.66 21.69 7.58
N SER A 2 -24.39 20.66 8.38
CA SER A 2 -23.55 19.55 7.93
C SER A 2 -24.34 18.72 6.88
N TYR A 3 -23.75 18.44 5.71
CA TYR A 3 -24.38 17.61 4.67
C TYR A 3 -24.80 16.23 5.20
N LEU A 4 -24.13 15.72 6.24
CA LEU A 4 -24.50 14.48 6.92
C LEU A 4 -25.93 14.52 7.50
N ARG A 5 -26.35 15.67 8.06
CA ARG A 5 -27.73 15.82 8.56
C ARG A 5 -28.76 15.85 7.44
N HIS A 6 -28.41 16.48 6.30
CA HIS A 6 -29.29 16.55 5.14
C HIS A 6 -29.57 15.14 4.61
N TRP A 7 -28.52 14.35 4.41
CA TRP A 7 -28.61 12.99 3.89
C TRP A 7 -28.89 11.92 4.95
N LYS A 8 -29.06 12.29 6.23
CA LYS A 8 -29.28 11.38 7.37
C LYS A 8 -28.18 10.32 7.52
N LEU A 9 -26.94 10.68 7.22
CA LEU A 9 -25.79 9.80 7.31
C LEU A 9 -25.13 9.88 8.68
N SER A 10 -24.68 8.74 9.21
CA SER A 10 -23.94 8.67 10.48
C SER A 10 -22.53 9.23 10.37
N ARG A 11 -21.90 9.09 9.19
CA ARG A 11 -20.56 9.56 8.86
C ARG A 11 -20.41 9.79 7.34
N SER A 12 -19.27 10.37 6.92
CA SER A 12 -18.98 10.52 5.48
C SER A 12 -18.74 9.16 4.83
N PRO A 13 -19.53 8.76 3.80
CA PRO A 13 -19.38 7.46 3.14
C PRO A 13 -18.08 7.35 2.33
N PHE A 14 -17.60 8.46 1.78
CA PHE A 14 -16.45 8.49 0.88
C PHE A 14 -15.18 9.07 1.53
N ALA A 15 -15.18 9.27 2.86
CA ALA A 15 -13.97 9.61 3.61
C ALA A 15 -12.93 8.49 3.51
N LYS A 16 -11.68 8.81 3.86
CA LYS A 16 -10.61 7.81 3.88
C LYS A 16 -11.06 6.57 4.68
N PRO A 17 -11.16 5.40 4.05
CA PRO A 17 -11.70 4.21 4.70
C PRO A 17 -10.75 3.67 5.77
N ASN A 18 -11.32 3.04 6.79
CA ASN A 18 -10.54 2.19 7.68
C ASN A 18 -10.14 0.91 6.94
N PRO A 19 -8.85 0.59 6.82
CA PRO A 19 -8.39 -0.53 6.00
C PRO A 19 -8.80 -1.91 6.52
N ILE A 20 -9.30 -2.01 7.75
CA ILE A 20 -9.80 -3.27 8.33
C ILE A 20 -11.29 -3.44 8.05
N TYR A 21 -12.08 -2.43 8.41
CA TYR A 21 -13.54 -2.55 8.46
C TYR A 21 -14.26 -1.92 7.27
N ASP A 22 -13.62 -0.96 6.61
CA ASP A 22 -14.24 -0.17 5.54
C ASP A 22 -13.61 -0.45 4.16
N TYR A 23 -12.83 -1.51 4.04
CA TYR A 23 -12.17 -1.85 2.77
C TYR A 23 -13.14 -2.57 1.84
N PHE A 24 -13.47 -1.93 0.73
CA PHE A 24 -14.30 -2.54 -0.32
C PHE A 24 -13.45 -3.48 -1.18
N VAL A 25 -13.88 -4.73 -1.28
CA VAL A 25 -13.22 -5.77 -2.06
C VAL A 25 -13.97 -5.97 -3.37
N ALA A 26 -13.58 -5.21 -4.40
CA ALA A 26 -14.04 -5.46 -5.77
C ALA A 26 -13.41 -6.74 -6.33
N GLY A 27 -13.96 -7.29 -7.40
CA GLY A 27 -13.44 -8.54 -7.99
C GLY A 27 -11.96 -8.48 -8.39
N SER A 28 -11.51 -7.34 -8.96
CA SER A 28 -10.09 -7.11 -9.26
C SER A 28 -9.20 -7.07 -8.02
N VAL A 29 -9.72 -6.54 -6.92
CA VAL A 29 -9.03 -6.50 -5.62
C VAL A 29 -8.96 -7.90 -5.01
N GLU A 30 -10.01 -8.70 -5.15
CA GLU A 30 -10.03 -10.10 -4.67
C GLU A 30 -8.96 -10.94 -5.37
N GLU A 31 -8.82 -10.82 -6.69
CA GLU A 31 -7.76 -11.46 -7.44
C GLU A 31 -6.37 -11.00 -6.98
N ALA A 32 -6.17 -9.70 -6.82
CA ALA A 32 -4.92 -9.13 -6.32
C ALA A 32 -4.56 -9.65 -4.92
N LEU A 33 -5.55 -9.78 -4.02
CA LEU A 33 -5.37 -10.39 -2.70
C LEU A 33 -4.97 -11.86 -2.81
N ALA A 34 -5.66 -12.65 -3.65
CA ALA A 34 -5.35 -14.05 -3.85
C ALA A 34 -3.92 -14.25 -4.38
N ARG A 35 -3.49 -13.45 -5.36
CA ARG A 35 -2.13 -13.45 -5.90
C ARG A 35 -1.10 -13.07 -4.82
N SER A 36 -1.38 -12.04 -4.02
CA SER A 36 -0.50 -11.63 -2.92
C SER A 36 -0.36 -12.72 -1.85
N GLU A 37 -1.48 -13.34 -1.45
CA GLU A 37 -1.49 -14.45 -0.49
C GLU A 37 -0.72 -15.67 -1.05
N PHE A 38 -0.88 -15.97 -2.34
CA PHE A 38 -0.11 -17.03 -3.00
C PHE A 38 1.39 -16.74 -2.93
N LEU A 39 1.82 -15.53 -3.30
CA LEU A 39 3.21 -15.10 -3.24
C LEU A 39 3.81 -15.32 -1.86
N LEU A 40 3.13 -14.81 -0.83
CA LEU A 40 3.61 -14.86 0.54
C LEU A 40 3.60 -16.29 1.12
N THR A 41 2.57 -17.08 0.81
CA THR A 41 2.43 -18.46 1.28
C THR A 41 3.48 -19.38 0.65
N HIS A 42 3.74 -19.23 -0.65
CA HIS A 42 4.73 -20.01 -1.40
C HIS A 42 6.14 -19.44 -1.33
N ARG A 43 6.37 -18.44 -0.47
CA ARG A 43 7.71 -17.88 -0.21
C ARG A 43 8.39 -17.34 -1.48
N ARG A 44 7.60 -16.77 -2.37
CA ARG A 44 8.12 -16.10 -3.54
C ARG A 44 8.83 -14.82 -3.14
N LYS A 45 9.89 -14.47 -3.88
CA LYS A 45 10.80 -13.39 -3.49
C LYS A 45 10.21 -12.02 -3.72
N LEU A 46 9.73 -11.75 -4.94
CA LEU A 46 9.26 -10.45 -5.37
C LEU A 46 7.92 -10.54 -6.10
N GLY A 47 6.96 -9.76 -5.62
CA GLY A 47 5.74 -9.38 -6.34
C GLY A 47 5.76 -7.91 -6.71
N LEU A 48 5.35 -7.60 -7.93
CA LEU A 48 5.10 -6.21 -8.36
C LEU A 48 3.60 -5.92 -8.30
N LEU A 49 3.21 -4.98 -7.43
CA LEU A 49 1.84 -4.45 -7.38
C LEU A 49 1.76 -3.25 -8.31
N VAL A 50 1.06 -3.41 -9.44
CA VAL A 50 1.02 -2.45 -10.53
C VAL A 50 -0.40 -1.89 -10.69
N GLY A 51 -0.51 -0.61 -10.93
CA GLY A 51 -1.79 0.05 -11.22
C GLY A 51 -1.60 1.56 -11.34
N PRO A 52 -2.55 2.26 -11.96
CA PRO A 52 -2.45 3.71 -12.11
C PRO A 52 -2.47 4.43 -10.76
N SER A 53 -2.03 5.69 -10.77
CA SER A 53 -2.12 6.53 -9.58
C SER A 53 -3.58 6.74 -9.19
N GLY A 54 -3.92 6.47 -7.93
CA GLY A 54 -5.30 6.54 -7.45
C GLY A 54 -6.10 5.23 -7.50
N ALA A 55 -5.53 4.12 -8.03
CA ALA A 55 -6.17 2.79 -8.03
C ALA A 55 -6.28 2.13 -6.65
N GLY A 56 -5.68 2.73 -5.60
CA GLY A 56 -5.81 2.22 -4.23
C GLY A 56 -4.65 1.34 -3.75
N LYS A 57 -3.50 1.31 -4.43
CA LYS A 57 -2.32 0.50 -4.07
C LYS A 57 -1.91 0.63 -2.60
N SER A 58 -1.80 1.86 -2.10
CA SER A 58 -1.40 2.13 -0.71
C SER A 58 -2.39 1.56 0.32
N LEU A 59 -3.68 1.64 0.03
CA LEU A 59 -4.74 1.11 0.87
C LEU A 59 -4.77 -0.42 0.80
N PHE A 60 -4.56 -0.99 -0.38
CA PHE A 60 -4.42 -2.42 -0.61
C PHE A 60 -3.27 -3.01 0.23
N LEU A 61 -2.07 -2.40 0.17
CA LEU A 61 -0.93 -2.85 0.97
C LEU A 61 -1.23 -2.79 2.47
N GLU A 62 -1.92 -1.76 2.93
CA GLU A 62 -2.30 -1.65 4.34
C GLU A 62 -3.33 -2.71 4.73
N HIS A 63 -4.33 -2.95 3.89
CA HIS A 63 -5.31 -4.02 4.10
C HIS A 63 -4.64 -5.39 4.13
N LEU A 64 -3.74 -5.68 3.18
CA LEU A 64 -2.98 -6.92 3.14
C LEU A 64 -2.12 -7.11 4.41
N ARG A 65 -1.44 -6.06 4.87
CA ARG A 65 -0.65 -6.06 6.10
C ARG A 65 -1.50 -6.45 7.30
N LEU A 66 -2.61 -5.76 7.50
CA LEU A 66 -3.50 -5.99 8.64
C LEU A 66 -4.14 -7.39 8.60
N ARG A 67 -4.56 -7.84 7.41
CA ARG A 67 -5.10 -9.18 7.21
C ARG A 67 -4.08 -10.28 7.53
N ARG A 68 -2.80 -10.07 7.23
CA ARG A 68 -1.73 -11.03 7.52
C ARG A 68 -1.34 -11.05 8.99
N LEU A 69 -1.29 -9.90 9.66
CA LEU A 69 -1.02 -9.83 11.10
C LEU A 69 -2.00 -10.66 11.94
N THR A 70 -3.24 -10.83 11.46
CA THR A 70 -4.25 -11.66 12.16
C THR A 70 -4.10 -13.16 11.90
N LYS A 71 -3.36 -13.57 10.85
CA LYS A 71 -3.33 -14.97 10.39
C LYS A 71 -2.07 -15.74 10.71
N ALA A 72 -0.93 -15.08 10.82
CA ALA A 72 0.35 -15.76 10.92
C ALA A 72 1.38 -15.00 11.77
N PRO A 73 2.29 -15.70 12.47
CA PRO A 73 3.42 -15.10 13.18
C PRO A 73 4.50 -14.65 12.18
N GLU A 74 4.20 -13.68 11.36
CA GLU A 74 5.10 -13.10 10.38
C GLU A 74 5.43 -11.67 10.75
N SER A 75 6.68 -11.26 10.53
CA SER A 75 7.04 -9.85 10.58
C SER A 75 6.69 -9.22 9.24
N ILE A 76 5.62 -8.43 9.21
CA ILE A 76 5.18 -7.74 8.00
C ILE A 76 5.28 -6.23 8.20
N ALA A 77 6.14 -5.58 7.44
CA ALA A 77 6.39 -4.15 7.50
C ALA A 77 5.92 -3.46 6.23
N LYS A 78 5.14 -2.39 6.37
CA LYS A 78 4.79 -1.49 5.27
C LYS A 78 5.61 -0.22 5.38
N VAL A 79 6.23 0.19 4.28
CA VAL A 79 7.03 1.40 4.19
C VAL A 79 6.53 2.27 3.06
N ASP A 80 6.21 3.51 3.37
CA ASP A 80 5.91 4.54 2.38
C ASP A 80 7.22 5.21 1.94
N LEU A 81 7.51 5.13 0.65
CA LEU A 81 8.72 5.67 0.04
C LEU A 81 8.53 7.08 -0.52
N ALA A 82 7.31 7.63 -0.46
CA ALA A 82 6.99 8.94 -1.01
C ALA A 82 7.92 10.03 -0.44
N GLY A 83 8.58 10.75 -1.35
CA GLY A 83 9.49 11.85 -1.01
C GLY A 83 10.70 11.45 -0.16
N ALA A 84 11.05 10.17 -0.09
CA ALA A 84 12.16 9.69 0.72
C ALA A 84 13.50 9.81 -0.02
N SER A 85 14.48 10.44 0.61
CA SER A 85 15.88 10.32 0.18
C SER A 85 16.38 8.88 0.41
N PRO A 86 17.44 8.42 -0.26
CA PRO A 86 18.01 7.09 -0.04
C PRO A 86 18.23 6.74 1.43
N LEU A 87 18.71 7.69 2.22
CA LEU A 87 18.90 7.53 3.66
C LEU A 87 17.56 7.42 4.41
N ALA A 88 16.57 8.21 4.02
CA ALA A 88 15.23 8.15 4.62
C ALA A 88 14.50 6.83 4.30
N VAL A 89 14.65 6.29 3.10
CA VAL A 89 14.16 4.95 2.73
C VAL A 89 14.72 3.92 3.69
N ALA A 90 15.98 3.99 3.86
CA ALA A 90 16.76 3.17 4.72
C ALA A 90 16.22 3.18 6.16
N THR A 91 16.13 4.34 6.74
CA THR A 91 15.61 4.54 8.10
C THR A 91 14.15 4.06 8.22
N ARG A 92 13.30 4.35 7.23
CA ARG A 92 11.88 3.93 7.23
C ARG A 92 11.74 2.41 7.21
N VAL A 93 12.46 1.72 6.31
CA VAL A 93 12.44 0.25 6.22
C VAL A 93 12.87 -0.37 7.55
N ARG A 94 13.97 0.13 8.11
CA ARG A 94 14.49 -0.35 9.39
C ARG A 94 13.50 -0.16 10.53
N ASN A 95 12.96 1.05 10.71
CA ASN A 95 12.02 1.34 11.78
C ASN A 95 10.75 0.47 11.64
N ALA A 96 10.21 0.34 10.44
CA ALA A 96 9.06 -0.50 10.18
C ALA A 96 9.32 -1.98 10.51
N VAL A 97 10.53 -2.47 10.25
CA VAL A 97 10.93 -3.84 10.59
C VAL A 97 11.10 -4.01 12.10
N LEU A 98 11.67 -3.03 12.78
CA LEU A 98 11.83 -3.04 14.25
C LEU A 98 10.49 -3.00 14.99
N GLU A 99 9.55 -2.17 14.53
CA GLU A 99 8.21 -2.07 15.10
C GLU A 99 7.43 -3.40 15.03
N THR A 100 7.71 -4.23 14.02
CA THR A 100 7.09 -5.56 13.90
C THR A 100 7.78 -6.64 14.74
N SER A 101 8.91 -6.32 15.37
CA SER A 101 9.77 -7.23 16.11
C SER A 101 9.61 -7.10 17.63
N SER A 102 8.37 -6.91 18.15
CA SER A 102 8.12 -6.91 19.58
C SER A 102 8.62 -8.22 20.21
N ASP A 103 9.58 -8.14 21.07
CA ASP A 103 10.07 -9.04 22.12
C ASP A 103 11.41 -9.77 21.94
N GLU A 104 11.99 -9.96 20.75
CA GLU A 104 13.29 -10.61 20.63
C GLU A 104 14.18 -10.00 19.54
N CYS A 105 14.46 -8.73 19.63
CA CYS A 105 15.53 -8.14 18.82
C CYS A 105 16.88 -8.58 19.39
N PRO A 106 17.77 -9.19 18.59
CA PRO A 106 19.07 -9.61 19.10
C PRO A 106 19.82 -8.42 19.73
N PRO A 107 20.51 -8.62 20.89
CA PRO A 107 21.13 -7.53 21.65
C PRO A 107 22.20 -6.72 20.89
N TRP A 108 22.74 -7.26 19.78
CA TRP A 108 23.70 -6.57 18.90
C TRP A 108 23.05 -5.62 17.88
N PHE A 109 21.73 -5.62 17.82
CA PHE A 109 20.96 -4.61 17.08
C PHE A 109 20.80 -3.31 17.87
N GLY A 110 21.78 -2.99 18.65
CA GLY A 110 21.90 -1.79 19.48
C GLY A 110 22.23 -0.52 18.70
N VAL A 111 21.29 0.07 18.34
CA VAL A 111 20.91 0.77 17.17
C VAL A 111 20.91 2.29 17.30
N ASN A 112 20.84 2.84 18.49
CA ASN A 112 20.70 4.28 18.65
C ASN A 112 22.02 5.07 18.40
N THR A 113 23.17 4.44 18.53
CA THR A 113 24.47 5.11 18.38
C THR A 113 24.89 5.30 16.93
N LEU A 114 24.53 4.37 16.04
CA LEU A 114 24.92 4.44 14.63
C LEU A 114 24.03 5.35 13.77
N ILE A 115 22.77 5.61 14.19
CA ILE A 115 21.89 6.52 13.44
C ILE A 115 22.34 7.96 13.57
N GLU A 116 22.74 8.40 14.76
CA GLU A 116 23.20 9.76 14.96
C GLU A 116 24.51 10.05 14.21
N GLU A 117 25.42 9.06 14.13
CA GLU A 117 26.64 9.18 13.32
C GLU A 117 26.34 9.19 11.81
N VAL A 118 25.40 8.36 11.33
CA VAL A 118 25.02 8.29 9.91
C VAL A 118 24.18 9.49 9.49
N LEU A 119 23.31 10.01 10.35
CA LEU A 119 22.53 11.23 10.09
C LEU A 119 23.40 12.50 10.07
N SER A 120 24.52 12.51 10.79
CA SER A 120 25.46 13.64 10.83
C SER A 120 26.53 13.60 9.73
N SER A 121 26.79 12.45 9.11
CA SER A 121 27.80 12.31 8.06
C SER A 121 27.17 12.36 6.66
N ARG A 122 27.46 13.42 5.89
CA ARG A 122 27.23 13.49 4.44
C ARG A 122 28.23 12.60 3.67
N VAL A 123 28.42 11.34 4.09
CA VAL A 123 29.44 10.46 3.52
C VAL A 123 28.84 9.65 2.37
N PRO A 124 29.41 9.70 1.15
CA PRO A 124 29.09 8.76 0.08
C PRO A 124 29.39 7.34 0.56
N GLY A 125 28.41 6.45 0.50
CA GLY A 125 28.54 5.05 0.96
C GLY A 125 27.58 4.67 2.11
N CYS A 126 26.88 5.62 2.74
CA CYS A 126 25.90 5.34 3.79
C CYS A 126 24.79 4.38 3.34
N PHE A 127 24.38 4.46 2.07
CA PHE A 127 23.34 3.61 1.53
C PHE A 127 23.78 2.16 1.38
N SER A 128 25.04 1.91 0.95
CA SER A 128 25.60 0.55 0.85
C SER A 128 25.74 -0.13 2.21
N ARG A 129 26.16 0.63 3.23
CA ARG A 129 26.25 0.14 4.62
C ARG A 129 24.87 -0.25 5.16
N PHE A 130 23.89 0.56 4.87
CA PHE A 130 22.53 0.33 5.30
C PHE A 130 21.88 -0.89 4.62
N LEU A 131 22.12 -1.12 3.33
CA LEU A 131 21.70 -2.36 2.67
C LEU A 131 22.36 -3.58 3.32
N SER A 132 23.62 -3.45 3.77
CA SER A 132 24.28 -4.49 4.54
C SER A 132 23.54 -4.76 5.86
N GLU A 133 23.09 -3.73 6.56
CA GLU A 133 22.33 -3.90 7.82
C GLU A 133 20.97 -4.57 7.61
N ILE A 134 20.24 -4.22 6.52
CA ILE A 134 19.01 -4.95 6.16
C ILE A 134 19.32 -6.39 5.80
N ASP A 135 20.37 -6.64 5.01
CA ASP A 135 20.78 -8.00 4.61
C ASP A 135 21.10 -8.84 5.85
N ASP A 136 21.91 -8.30 6.78
CA ASP A 136 22.25 -8.95 8.04
C ASP A 136 21.00 -9.28 8.88
N PHE A 137 20.03 -8.35 8.94
CA PHE A 137 18.76 -8.58 9.63
C PHE A 137 17.93 -9.68 8.96
N LEU A 138 17.82 -9.67 7.63
CA LEU A 138 17.07 -10.68 6.89
C LEU A 138 17.70 -12.06 7.02
N VAL A 139 19.02 -12.13 7.01
CA VAL A 139 19.79 -13.37 7.22
C VAL A 139 19.57 -13.89 8.65
N ALA A 140 19.71 -13.03 9.65
CA ALA A 140 19.50 -13.39 11.06
C ALA A 140 18.05 -13.88 11.32
N SER A 141 17.05 -13.15 10.79
CA SER A 141 15.65 -13.54 10.89
C SER A 141 15.39 -14.91 10.24
N SER A 142 16.03 -15.15 9.09
CA SER A 142 15.94 -16.46 8.40
C SER A 142 16.56 -17.59 9.21
N ALA A 143 17.67 -17.34 9.91
CA ALA A 143 18.36 -18.32 10.73
C ALA A 143 17.51 -18.83 11.91
N ILE A 144 16.73 -17.92 12.52
CA ILE A 144 15.77 -18.28 13.60
C ILE A 144 14.41 -18.76 13.06
N GLY A 145 14.28 -18.96 11.75
CA GLY A 145 13.04 -19.43 11.12
C GLY A 145 11.95 -18.38 10.94
N ARG A 146 12.21 -17.13 11.33
CA ARG A 146 11.26 -16.01 11.22
C ARG A 146 11.11 -15.58 9.76
N ARG A 147 9.88 -15.36 9.34
CA ARG A 147 9.60 -14.78 8.01
C ARG A 147 9.49 -13.28 8.10
N VAL A 148 10.05 -12.61 7.11
CA VAL A 148 9.93 -11.15 6.94
C VAL A 148 9.25 -10.85 5.62
N THR A 149 8.20 -10.05 5.67
CA THR A 149 7.51 -9.51 4.49
C THR A 149 7.66 -8.00 4.48
N LEU A 150 8.21 -7.49 3.40
CA LEU A 150 8.31 -6.04 3.16
C LEU A 150 7.27 -5.62 2.12
N LEU A 151 6.49 -4.59 2.44
CA LEU A 151 5.55 -3.95 1.55
C LEU A 151 6.05 -2.53 1.29
N LEU A 152 6.61 -2.28 0.11
CA LEU A 152 7.16 -1.00 -0.27
C LEU A 152 6.18 -0.26 -1.18
N ASP A 153 5.73 0.90 -0.73
CA ASP A 153 4.77 1.75 -1.45
C ASP A 153 5.49 2.92 -2.13
N HIS A 154 5.00 3.37 -3.28
CA HIS A 154 5.54 4.48 -4.08
C HIS A 154 6.99 4.24 -4.55
N ALA A 155 7.29 3.05 -5.04
CA ALA A 155 8.64 2.71 -5.50
C ALA A 155 9.09 3.52 -6.73
N GLU A 156 8.14 4.08 -7.49
CA GLU A 156 8.41 5.01 -8.59
C GLU A 156 9.13 6.29 -8.15
N GLN A 157 9.10 6.62 -6.85
CA GLN A 157 9.77 7.79 -6.29
C GLN A 157 11.20 7.50 -5.80
N LEU A 158 11.64 6.25 -5.89
CA LEU A 158 13.00 5.88 -5.54
C LEU A 158 14.01 6.40 -6.58
N SER A 159 15.18 6.83 -6.10
CA SER A 159 16.30 7.14 -6.99
C SER A 159 16.80 5.87 -7.67
N GLU A 160 17.43 6.03 -8.84
CA GLU A 160 18.02 4.91 -9.56
C GLU A 160 19.03 4.12 -8.71
N GLU A 161 19.83 4.82 -7.89
CA GLU A 161 20.77 4.20 -6.95
C GLU A 161 20.03 3.31 -5.94
N SER A 162 18.91 3.77 -5.38
CA SER A 162 18.09 3.01 -4.44
C SER A 162 17.47 1.78 -5.08
N LEU A 163 16.99 1.92 -6.31
CA LEU A 163 16.43 0.80 -7.08
C LEU A 163 17.52 -0.24 -7.46
N GLN A 164 18.72 0.20 -7.84
CA GLN A 164 19.85 -0.68 -8.12
C GLN A 164 20.24 -1.48 -6.87
N ALA A 165 20.30 -0.83 -5.74
CA ALA A 165 20.65 -1.46 -4.48
C ALA A 165 19.55 -2.44 -4.00
N LEU A 166 18.28 -2.10 -4.19
CA LEU A 166 17.17 -3.03 -3.95
C LEU A 166 17.28 -4.27 -4.85
N GLY A 167 17.67 -4.08 -6.11
CA GLY A 167 17.94 -5.18 -7.04
C GLY A 167 19.07 -6.11 -6.55
N VAL A 168 20.10 -5.57 -5.92
CA VAL A 168 21.16 -6.38 -5.29
C VAL A 168 20.61 -7.15 -4.09
N LEU A 169 19.83 -6.51 -3.22
CA LEU A 169 19.20 -7.14 -2.05
C LEU A 169 18.33 -8.33 -2.47
N LEU A 170 17.55 -8.18 -3.55
CA LEU A 170 16.67 -9.24 -4.06
C LEU A 170 17.42 -10.52 -4.46
N THR A 171 18.69 -10.44 -4.83
CA THR A 171 19.50 -11.63 -5.17
C THR A 171 20.03 -12.37 -3.94
N ARG A 172 19.92 -11.78 -2.74
CA ARG A 172 20.41 -12.41 -1.50
C ARG A 172 19.50 -13.56 -1.07
N PRO A 173 20.08 -14.64 -0.54
CA PRO A 173 19.31 -15.74 0.02
C PRO A 173 18.57 -15.28 1.29
N GLY A 174 17.49 -15.97 1.65
CA GLY A 174 16.77 -15.71 2.91
C GLY A 174 15.28 -16.01 2.82
N LYS A 175 14.63 -16.13 3.98
CA LYS A 175 13.20 -16.40 4.11
C LYS A 175 12.41 -15.09 4.20
N TRP A 176 12.48 -14.28 3.18
CA TRP A 176 11.76 -13.01 3.10
C TRP A 176 11.13 -12.80 1.73
N SER A 177 10.08 -12.02 1.72
CA SER A 177 9.33 -11.66 0.53
C SER A 177 9.15 -10.15 0.45
N LEU A 178 9.07 -9.63 -0.76
CA LEU A 178 8.85 -8.23 -1.05
C LEU A 178 7.65 -8.06 -1.98
N ILE A 179 6.75 -7.13 -1.64
CA ILE A 179 5.77 -6.59 -2.59
C ILE A 179 6.14 -5.13 -2.83
N LEU A 180 6.42 -4.80 -4.06
CA LEU A 180 6.83 -3.48 -4.51
C LEU A 180 5.67 -2.84 -5.29
N ALA A 181 5.07 -1.78 -4.76
CA ALA A 181 4.01 -1.05 -5.45
C ALA A 181 4.61 0.05 -6.32
N VAL A 182 4.21 0.05 -7.58
CA VAL A 182 4.65 1.03 -8.59
C VAL A 182 3.47 1.52 -9.43
N ASP A 183 3.57 2.74 -9.92
CA ASP A 183 2.65 3.22 -10.94
C ASP A 183 2.92 2.52 -12.28
N GLU A 184 1.87 2.24 -13.03
CA GLU A 184 1.96 1.49 -14.28
C GLU A 184 2.91 2.15 -15.30
N GLU A 185 2.85 3.47 -15.40
CA GLU A 185 3.72 4.26 -16.28
C GLU A 185 5.20 4.14 -15.90
N SER A 186 5.48 3.99 -14.61
CA SER A 186 6.83 3.93 -14.05
C SER A 186 7.44 2.53 -14.09
N MET A 187 6.63 1.50 -14.37
CA MET A 187 7.09 0.11 -14.40
C MET A 187 8.23 -0.12 -15.43
N LEU A 188 8.15 0.56 -16.58
CA LEU A 188 9.19 0.45 -17.62
C LEU A 188 10.52 1.08 -17.21
N GLY A 189 10.52 1.98 -16.24
CA GLY A 189 11.72 2.61 -15.68
C GLY A 189 12.40 1.79 -14.59
N LEU A 190 11.84 0.66 -14.18
CA LEU A 190 12.49 -0.20 -13.18
C LEU A 190 13.75 -0.86 -13.75
N PRO A 191 14.84 -0.94 -12.95
CA PRO A 191 16.03 -1.65 -13.34
C PRO A 191 15.73 -3.10 -13.74
N ARG A 192 16.37 -3.57 -14.81
CA ARG A 192 16.18 -4.92 -15.34
C ARG A 192 16.37 -6.00 -14.26
N ARG A 193 17.32 -5.79 -13.35
CA ARG A 193 17.57 -6.71 -12.23
C ARG A 193 16.35 -6.91 -11.33
N ILE A 194 15.54 -5.87 -11.11
CA ILE A 194 14.29 -5.97 -10.33
C ILE A 194 13.26 -6.75 -11.15
N LEU A 195 13.12 -6.44 -12.43
CA LEU A 195 12.19 -7.13 -13.33
C LEU A 195 12.52 -8.61 -13.46
N ASP A 196 13.81 -8.96 -13.57
CA ASP A 196 14.28 -10.36 -13.66
C ASP A 196 14.03 -11.14 -12.35
N CYS A 197 13.96 -10.46 -11.20
CA CYS A 197 13.61 -11.07 -9.91
C CYS A 197 12.09 -11.16 -9.68
N CYS A 198 11.27 -10.53 -10.53
CA CYS A 198 9.81 -10.53 -10.36
C CYS A 198 9.24 -11.92 -10.64
N GLU A 199 8.67 -12.53 -9.64
CA GLU A 199 8.04 -13.84 -9.73
C GLU A 199 6.52 -13.75 -9.93
N LEU A 200 5.91 -12.62 -9.57
CA LEU A 200 4.48 -12.43 -9.72
C LEU A 200 4.13 -10.96 -9.93
N ARG A 201 3.34 -10.70 -10.97
CA ARG A 201 2.70 -9.41 -11.19
C ARG A 201 1.28 -9.43 -10.62
N ILE A 202 0.95 -8.40 -9.86
CA ILE A 202 -0.34 -8.20 -9.18
C ILE A 202 -0.90 -6.89 -9.73
N ASP A 203 -1.99 -6.96 -10.47
CA ASP A 203 -2.56 -5.79 -11.11
C ASP A 203 -3.75 -5.24 -10.30
N LEU A 204 -3.80 -3.91 -10.16
CA LEU A 204 -4.93 -3.15 -9.66
C LEU A 204 -5.41 -2.20 -10.78
N PRO A 205 -6.22 -2.69 -11.71
CA PRO A 205 -6.75 -1.87 -12.79
C PRO A 205 -7.77 -0.85 -12.27
N PRO A 206 -8.09 0.19 -13.06
CA PRO A 206 -9.27 1.01 -12.84
C PRO A 206 -10.51 0.13 -12.74
N TRP A 207 -11.46 0.53 -11.92
CA TRP A 207 -12.73 -0.18 -11.79
C TRP A 207 -13.61 -0.01 -13.04
N ASP A 208 -14.40 -0.99 -13.31
CA ASP A 208 -15.52 -0.89 -14.24
C ASP A 208 -16.74 -0.18 -13.58
N LEU A 209 -17.76 0.08 -14.37
CA LEU A 209 -18.97 0.75 -13.88
C LEU A 209 -19.72 -0.09 -12.84
N GLY A 210 -19.72 -1.41 -12.99
CA GLY A 210 -20.36 -2.32 -12.02
C GLY A 210 -19.69 -2.25 -10.68
N GLN A 211 -18.36 -2.37 -10.63
CA GLN A 211 -17.56 -2.25 -9.41
C GLN A 211 -17.74 -0.86 -8.75
N THR A 212 -17.88 0.18 -9.57
CA THR A 212 -18.15 1.54 -9.05
C THR A 212 -19.53 1.60 -8.40
N ALA A 213 -20.56 1.02 -9.03
CA ALA A 213 -21.92 0.99 -8.47
C ALA A 213 -21.95 0.21 -7.14
N ASP A 214 -21.35 -0.97 -7.11
CA ASP A 214 -21.24 -1.80 -5.90
C ASP A 214 -20.52 -1.05 -4.75
N TYR A 215 -19.50 -0.25 -5.09
CA TYR A 215 -18.81 0.58 -4.11
C TYR A 215 -19.71 1.68 -3.53
N PHE A 216 -20.53 2.34 -4.35
CA PHE A 216 -21.48 3.33 -3.86
C PHE A 216 -22.48 2.71 -2.89
N GLU A 217 -23.08 1.57 -3.25
CA GLU A 217 -23.98 0.83 -2.39
C GLU A 217 -23.31 0.46 -1.06
N PHE A 218 -22.15 -0.17 -1.12
CA PHE A 218 -21.35 -0.53 0.05
C PHE A 218 -21.05 0.68 0.95
N ALA A 219 -20.61 1.81 0.39
CA ALA A 219 -20.23 2.98 1.15
C ALA A 219 -21.41 3.66 1.83
N LEU A 220 -22.56 3.72 1.15
CA LEU A 220 -23.79 4.32 1.66
C LEU A 220 -24.46 3.45 2.74
N ASP A 221 -24.54 2.14 2.49
CA ASP A 221 -25.13 1.18 3.47
C ASP A 221 -24.41 1.25 4.82
N ARG A 222 -23.07 1.27 4.80
CA ARG A 222 -22.26 1.39 6.02
C ARG A 222 -22.42 2.70 6.79
N CYS A 223 -22.97 3.71 6.17
CA CYS A 223 -23.26 5.00 6.80
C CYS A 223 -24.72 5.16 7.21
N GLY A 224 -25.52 4.09 7.04
CA GLY A 224 -26.92 4.06 7.43
C GLY A 224 -27.82 4.84 6.48
N ALA A 225 -27.47 4.95 5.20
CA ALA A 225 -28.33 5.56 4.20
C ALA A 225 -29.63 4.77 4.08
N SER A 226 -30.76 5.45 4.29
CA SER A 226 -32.10 4.85 4.24
C SER A 226 -32.80 5.04 2.89
N GLN A 227 -32.14 5.70 1.95
CA GLN A 227 -32.71 6.05 0.63
C GLN A 227 -31.61 6.09 -0.44
N ASP A 228 -31.99 5.96 -1.69
CA ASP A 228 -31.10 6.11 -2.84
C ASP A 228 -30.67 7.58 -2.98
N ILE A 229 -29.50 7.91 -2.49
CA ILE A 229 -28.95 9.27 -2.51
C ILE A 229 -28.39 9.61 -3.91
N PHE A 230 -27.86 8.61 -4.60
CA PHE A 230 -27.33 8.77 -5.96
C PHE A 230 -28.22 8.08 -6.97
N THR A 231 -28.50 8.77 -8.09
CA THR A 231 -29.13 8.15 -9.25
C THR A 231 -28.11 7.30 -10.01
N ALA A 232 -28.56 6.29 -10.77
CA ALA A 232 -27.70 5.49 -11.64
C ALA A 232 -26.88 6.39 -12.61
N GLN A 233 -27.51 7.45 -13.13
CA GLN A 233 -26.84 8.42 -14.00
C GLN A 233 -25.75 9.20 -13.24
N GLY A 234 -26.00 9.56 -11.97
CA GLY A 234 -25.00 10.22 -11.11
C GLY A 234 -23.80 9.34 -10.86
N ILE A 235 -24.00 8.05 -10.58
CA ILE A 235 -22.94 7.06 -10.40
C ILE A 235 -22.12 6.90 -11.70
N THR A 236 -22.82 6.74 -12.85
CA THR A 236 -22.15 6.67 -14.16
C THR A 236 -21.29 7.91 -14.41
N ARG A 237 -21.81 9.09 -14.09
CA ARG A 237 -21.04 10.31 -14.28
C ARG A 237 -19.81 10.42 -13.37
N CYS A 238 -19.93 9.98 -12.11
CA CYS A 238 -18.78 9.89 -11.19
C CYS A 238 -17.72 8.90 -11.71
N HIS A 239 -18.15 7.78 -12.27
CA HIS A 239 -17.26 6.80 -12.86
C HIS A 239 -16.50 7.36 -14.06
N GLU A 240 -17.22 7.96 -15.03
CA GLU A 240 -16.62 8.57 -16.24
C GLU A 240 -15.61 9.67 -15.91
N LEU A 241 -16.00 10.60 -15.02
CA LEU A 241 -15.12 11.70 -14.61
C LEU A 241 -13.95 11.23 -13.74
N GLY A 242 -14.12 10.11 -13.06
CA GLY A 242 -13.10 9.49 -12.23
C GLY A 242 -12.18 8.54 -12.98
N ASP A 243 -12.45 8.25 -14.26
CA ASP A 243 -11.71 7.27 -15.07
C ASP A 243 -11.62 5.88 -14.40
N GLY A 244 -12.63 5.48 -13.63
CA GLY A 244 -12.62 4.24 -12.84
C GLY A 244 -11.64 4.26 -11.65
N LEU A 245 -11.00 5.39 -11.34
CA LEU A 245 -10.02 5.51 -10.26
C LEU A 245 -10.70 5.79 -8.92
N ILE A 246 -10.59 4.87 -7.98
CA ILE A 246 -11.29 4.93 -6.68
C ILE A 246 -11.07 6.25 -5.93
N ARG A 247 -9.85 6.79 -5.96
CA ARG A 247 -9.55 8.07 -5.30
C ARG A 247 -10.37 9.22 -5.89
N ARG A 248 -10.46 9.30 -7.22
CA ARG A 248 -11.22 10.34 -7.93
C ARG A 248 -12.72 10.14 -7.75
N ILE A 249 -13.19 8.89 -7.88
CA ILE A 249 -14.60 8.54 -7.67
C ILE A 249 -15.06 8.95 -6.27
N ALA A 250 -14.32 8.58 -5.24
CA ALA A 250 -14.65 8.93 -3.85
C ALA A 250 -14.69 10.46 -3.62
N GLN A 251 -13.73 11.20 -4.19
CA GLN A 251 -13.72 12.66 -4.10
C GLN A 251 -14.91 13.31 -4.82
N LEU A 252 -15.24 12.82 -6.03
CA LEU A 252 -16.39 13.32 -6.79
C LEU A 252 -17.70 13.04 -6.07
N ALA A 253 -17.85 11.84 -5.52
CA ALA A 253 -19.02 11.44 -4.77
C ALA A 253 -19.21 12.29 -3.48
N ASP A 254 -18.13 12.53 -2.73
CA ASP A 254 -18.18 13.39 -1.53
C ASP A 254 -18.55 14.84 -1.89
N LEU A 255 -17.97 15.38 -2.96
CA LEU A 255 -18.34 16.71 -3.48
C LEU A 255 -19.79 16.77 -3.95
N ALA A 256 -20.31 15.73 -4.59
CA ALA A 256 -21.70 15.65 -5.01
C ALA A 256 -22.66 15.66 -3.81
N LEU A 257 -22.34 14.94 -2.72
CA LEU A 257 -23.11 14.99 -1.48
C LEU A 257 -23.17 16.41 -0.88
N VAL A 258 -22.03 17.09 -0.85
CA VAL A 258 -21.96 18.45 -0.34
C VAL A 258 -22.79 19.39 -1.22
N ALA A 259 -22.65 19.31 -2.54
CA ALA A 259 -23.36 20.15 -3.49
C ALA A 259 -24.89 19.92 -3.45
N GLY A 260 -25.32 18.66 -3.37
CA GLY A 260 -26.74 18.30 -3.23
C GLY A 260 -27.35 18.86 -1.96
N ALA A 261 -26.65 18.75 -0.83
CA ALA A 261 -27.13 19.28 0.45
C ALA A 261 -27.25 20.82 0.44
N VAL A 262 -26.32 21.53 -0.23
CA VAL A 262 -26.40 23.00 -0.36
C VAL A 262 -27.58 23.42 -1.23
N ARG A 263 -27.92 22.65 -2.26
CA ARG A 263 -29.06 22.90 -3.14
C ARG A 263 -30.40 22.45 -2.58
N GLY A 264 -30.41 21.75 -1.45
CA GLY A 264 -31.61 21.12 -0.88
C GLY A 264 -32.17 20.01 -1.77
N SER A 265 -31.31 19.31 -2.50
CA SER A 265 -31.71 18.22 -3.40
C SER A 265 -32.10 16.97 -2.60
N ASP A 266 -33.11 16.25 -3.08
CA ASP A 266 -33.52 14.97 -2.47
C ASP A 266 -32.75 13.76 -3.05
N ARG A 267 -32.04 13.98 -4.17
CA ARG A 267 -31.15 13.04 -4.87
C ARG A 267 -30.04 13.77 -5.61
#